data_d041ee86a77f8ecba83db7424c4be527
#
_entry.id   d041ee86a77f8ecba83db7424c4be527
#
_cell.length_a   1.000
_cell.length_b   1.000
_cell.length_c   1.000
_cell.angle_alpha   90.00
_cell.angle_beta   90.00
_cell.angle_gamma   90.00
#
_symmetry.space_group_name_H-M   'P 1'
#
loop_
_entity.id
_entity.type
_entity.pdbx_description
1 polymer ?
#
loop_
_entity_poly.entity_id
_entity_poly.type
_entity_poly.pdbx_seq_one_letter_code
_entity_poly.pdbx_strand_id
1 'polypeptide(L)'
;MQLKPNLIIQLIGSLLILIWVPGNLFKLSAFILLWITTFQPLSKRELVFFLSVSVFFTTMNALSLQQGIFKFTYPDLWGMPYFELLMWGFYLLHTIRMLNGPVPKRKDYFVWTVAFVYSLCFASIKDQHLLLIATALSLGIALSKYHEKMDLLYTFYMVFIGAAIEYSGVWSGQWLYPGEPIGGVPLWFITLWGGVGFLLRRLFYPLLAEINERDGS
;
A
#
# COMPACT_ATOMS: atom_id res chain seq x y z
N MET A 1 10.09 -10.81 16.89
CA MET A 1 9.32 -9.62 16.53
C MET A 1 8.59 -9.15 17.78
N GLN A 2 8.94 -8.01 18.36
CA GLN A 2 8.17 -7.46 19.47
C GLN A 2 6.88 -6.86 18.91
N LEU A 3 5.74 -7.27 19.44
CA LEU A 3 4.44 -6.67 19.14
C LEU A 3 4.46 -5.20 19.57
N LYS A 4 4.12 -4.31 18.66
CA LYS A 4 4.02 -2.87 18.91
C LYS A 4 2.55 -2.50 19.07
N PRO A 5 2.03 -2.39 20.30
CA PRO A 5 0.60 -2.24 20.54
C PRO A 5 0.00 -1.02 19.81
N ASN A 6 0.71 0.08 19.73
CA ASN A 6 0.26 1.27 19.00
C ASN A 6 0.00 1.01 17.50
N LEU A 7 0.80 0.15 16.86
CA LEU A 7 0.59 -0.19 15.45
C LEU A 7 -0.60 -1.15 15.26
N ILE A 8 -0.86 -2.03 16.24
CA ILE A 8 -2.06 -2.87 16.23
C ILE A 8 -3.31 -2.00 16.40
N ILE A 9 -3.28 -1.06 17.36
CA ILE A 9 -4.37 -0.09 17.57
C ILE A 9 -4.59 0.74 16.30
N GLN A 10 -3.52 1.16 15.64
CA GLN A 10 -3.60 1.91 14.38
C GLN A 10 -4.30 1.10 13.28
N LEU A 11 -3.92 -0.15 13.07
CA LEU A 11 -4.54 -1.00 12.04
C LEU A 11 -6.01 -1.26 12.34
N ILE A 12 -6.33 -1.70 13.55
CA ILE A 12 -7.72 -1.97 13.96
C ILE A 12 -8.55 -0.69 13.91
N GLY A 13 -8.03 0.42 14.44
CA GLY A 13 -8.69 1.72 14.40
C GLY A 13 -8.95 2.20 12.98
N SER A 14 -8.01 1.97 12.04
CA SER A 14 -8.20 2.29 10.62
C SER A 14 -9.37 1.51 10.01
N LEU A 15 -9.49 0.22 10.29
CA LEU A 15 -10.61 -0.60 9.82
C LEU A 15 -11.94 -0.14 10.42
N LEU A 16 -11.96 0.17 11.72
CA LEU A 16 -13.17 0.66 12.38
C LEU A 16 -13.62 2.02 11.83
N ILE A 17 -12.67 2.94 11.58
CA ILE A 17 -12.97 4.23 10.95
C ILE A 17 -13.54 4.02 9.54
N LEU A 18 -12.92 3.16 8.74
CA LEU A 18 -13.37 2.88 7.38
C LEU A 18 -14.81 2.36 7.35
N ILE A 19 -15.16 1.47 8.28
CA ILE A 19 -16.45 0.80 8.34
C ILE A 19 -17.53 1.70 8.96
N TRP A 20 -17.24 2.36 10.09
CA TRP A 20 -18.26 2.95 10.93
C TRP A 20 -18.37 4.48 10.87
N VAL A 21 -17.30 5.20 10.53
CA VAL A 21 -17.36 6.66 10.49
C VAL A 21 -18.08 7.11 9.21
N PRO A 22 -19.17 7.90 9.29
CA PRO A 22 -19.88 8.37 8.11
C PRO A 22 -19.16 9.58 7.47
N GLY A 23 -19.22 9.66 6.15
CA GLY A 23 -18.72 10.80 5.37
C GLY A 23 -17.19 10.91 5.29
N ASN A 24 -16.70 11.31 4.12
CA ASN A 24 -15.27 11.28 3.81
C ASN A 24 -14.45 12.28 4.63
N LEU A 25 -15.01 13.46 4.93
CA LEU A 25 -14.29 14.47 5.72
C LEU A 25 -14.13 14.04 7.18
N PHE A 26 -15.18 13.43 7.78
CA PHE A 26 -15.07 12.88 9.13
C PHE A 26 -14.12 11.69 9.21
N LYS A 27 -14.13 10.81 8.18
CA LYS A 27 -13.13 9.73 8.05
C LYS A 27 -11.73 10.31 7.99
N LEU A 28 -11.48 11.30 7.13
CA LEU A 28 -10.17 11.95 7.03
C LEU A 28 -9.71 12.51 8.38
N SER A 29 -10.58 13.23 9.08
CA SER A 29 -10.28 13.81 10.40
C SER A 29 -9.95 12.72 11.43
N ALA A 30 -10.73 11.65 11.47
CA ALA A 30 -10.53 10.52 12.37
C ALA A 30 -9.22 9.77 12.04
N PHE A 31 -8.90 9.56 10.77
CA PHE A 31 -7.64 8.99 10.34
C PHE A 31 -6.45 9.87 10.76
N ILE A 32 -6.49 11.17 10.50
CA ILE A 32 -5.42 12.08 10.90
C ILE A 32 -5.20 12.01 12.42
N LEU A 33 -6.27 12.04 13.22
CA LEU A 33 -6.16 11.93 14.67
C LEU A 33 -5.57 10.60 15.11
N LEU A 34 -6.05 9.48 14.55
CA LEU A 34 -5.53 8.14 14.83
C LEU A 34 -4.04 8.06 14.47
N TRP A 35 -3.65 8.57 13.32
CA TRP A 35 -2.28 8.50 12.84
C TRP A 35 -1.34 9.38 13.65
N ILE A 36 -1.74 10.60 13.99
CA ILE A 36 -0.95 11.47 14.87
C ILE A 36 -0.73 10.78 16.22
N THR A 37 -1.72 10.16 16.80
CA THR A 37 -1.62 9.53 18.12
C THR A 37 -0.81 8.23 18.12
N THR A 38 -0.84 7.47 17.03
CA THR A 38 -0.19 6.13 16.96
C THR A 38 1.20 6.14 16.33
N PHE A 39 1.52 7.12 15.47
CA PHE A 39 2.82 7.22 14.79
C PHE A 39 3.80 8.22 15.42
N GLN A 40 3.46 8.86 16.53
CA GLN A 40 4.42 9.73 17.20
C GLN A 40 5.52 8.94 17.95
N PRO A 41 6.76 9.44 17.99
CA PRO A 41 7.27 10.57 17.20
C PRO A 41 7.47 10.19 15.73
N LEU A 42 7.10 11.09 14.81
CA LEU A 42 7.33 10.95 13.38
C LEU A 42 8.62 11.70 13.01
N SER A 43 9.61 11.00 12.49
CA SER A 43 10.84 11.63 12.02
C SER A 43 10.60 12.40 10.72
N LYS A 44 11.42 13.44 10.45
CA LYS A 44 11.37 14.20 9.19
C LYS A 44 11.44 13.28 7.96
N ARG A 45 12.21 12.21 8.05
CA ARG A 45 12.41 11.23 6.98
C ARG A 45 11.19 10.37 6.72
N GLU A 46 10.56 9.90 7.79
CA GLU A 46 9.29 9.17 7.68
C GLU A 46 8.21 10.09 7.09
N LEU A 47 8.23 11.38 7.41
CA LEU A 47 7.32 12.34 6.79
C LEU A 47 7.59 12.48 5.28
N VAL A 48 8.86 12.64 4.87
CA VAL A 48 9.23 12.69 3.44
C VAL A 48 8.84 11.40 2.74
N PHE A 49 9.13 10.24 3.33
CA PHE A 49 8.72 8.95 2.80
C PHE A 49 7.20 8.87 2.65
N PHE A 50 6.46 9.18 3.71
CA PHE A 50 5.01 9.19 3.73
C PHE A 50 4.42 10.05 2.61
N LEU A 51 4.88 11.29 2.46
CA LEU A 51 4.41 12.19 1.42
C LEU A 51 4.74 11.66 0.01
N SER A 52 5.96 11.17 -0.20
CA SER A 52 6.41 10.67 -1.50
C SER A 52 5.60 9.45 -1.95
N VAL A 53 5.40 8.48 -1.05
CA VAL A 53 4.61 7.28 -1.40
C VAL A 53 3.11 7.59 -1.52
N SER A 54 2.58 8.52 -0.73
CA SER A 54 1.19 8.98 -0.88
C SER A 54 0.96 9.61 -2.24
N VAL A 55 1.85 10.50 -2.71
CA VAL A 55 1.76 11.11 -4.05
C VAL A 55 1.87 10.04 -5.14
N PHE A 56 2.84 9.12 -5.03
CA PHE A 56 3.02 8.05 -6.01
C PHE A 56 1.77 7.17 -6.13
N PHE A 57 1.28 6.63 -5.01
CA PHE A 57 0.12 5.73 -5.04
C PHE A 57 -1.20 6.43 -5.35
N THR A 58 -1.37 7.70 -4.95
CA THR A 58 -2.49 8.53 -5.40
C THR A 58 -2.52 8.65 -6.92
N THR A 59 -1.36 8.89 -7.54
CA THR A 59 -1.24 8.93 -9.01
C THR A 59 -1.58 7.59 -9.64
N MET A 60 -1.06 6.48 -9.08
CA MET A 60 -1.37 5.13 -9.56
C MET A 60 -2.85 4.78 -9.43
N ASN A 61 -3.48 5.14 -8.30
CA ASN A 61 -4.92 4.98 -8.11
C ASN A 61 -5.73 5.78 -9.13
N ALA A 62 -5.35 7.04 -9.39
CA ALA A 62 -6.01 7.86 -10.41
C ALA A 62 -5.95 7.22 -11.81
N LEU A 63 -4.80 6.65 -12.20
CA LEU A 63 -4.66 5.93 -13.46
C LEU A 63 -5.52 4.66 -13.49
N SER A 64 -5.55 3.89 -12.41
CA SER A 64 -6.37 2.68 -12.29
C SER A 64 -7.87 3.00 -12.32
N LEU A 65 -8.31 4.10 -11.72
CA LEU A 65 -9.69 4.60 -11.80
C LEU A 65 -10.07 4.97 -13.23
N GLN A 66 -9.17 5.60 -13.99
CA GLN A 66 -9.37 5.90 -15.40
C GLN A 66 -9.51 4.63 -16.26
N GLN A 67 -8.83 3.54 -15.89
CA GLN A 67 -8.99 2.23 -16.52
C GLN A 67 -10.32 1.55 -16.14
N GLY A 68 -10.99 2.00 -15.08
CA GLY A 68 -12.24 1.42 -14.59
C GLY A 68 -12.05 0.08 -13.86
N ILE A 69 -10.83 -0.18 -13.35
CA ILE A 69 -10.50 -1.41 -12.61
C ILE A 69 -11.27 -1.47 -11.29
N PHE A 70 -11.49 -0.32 -10.67
CA PHE A 70 -12.34 -0.15 -9.49
C PHE A 70 -12.96 1.24 -9.45
N LYS A 71 -13.90 1.47 -8.54
CA LYS A 71 -14.58 2.76 -8.36
C LYS A 71 -14.84 3.01 -6.89
N PHE A 72 -14.63 4.25 -6.43
CA PHE A 72 -15.13 4.69 -5.13
C PHE A 72 -16.61 5.05 -5.21
N THR A 73 -17.38 4.68 -4.19
CA THR A 73 -18.82 4.96 -4.12
C THR A 73 -19.09 6.45 -3.92
N TYR A 74 -18.26 7.10 -3.10
CA TYR A 74 -18.39 8.51 -2.74
C TYR A 74 -17.07 9.26 -3.00
N PRO A 75 -16.74 9.56 -4.27
CA PRO A 75 -15.50 10.26 -4.61
C PRO A 75 -15.59 11.76 -4.30
N ASP A 76 -14.47 12.36 -3.88
CA ASP A 76 -14.33 13.81 -3.67
C ASP A 76 -13.39 14.42 -4.73
N LEU A 77 -12.12 14.02 -4.74
CA LEU A 77 -11.08 14.60 -5.58
C LEU A 77 -10.46 13.53 -6.48
N TRP A 78 -10.34 13.81 -7.78
CA TRP A 78 -9.76 12.88 -8.78
C TRP A 78 -10.38 11.47 -8.79
N GLY A 79 -11.67 11.37 -8.45
CA GLY A 79 -12.37 10.10 -8.35
C GLY A 79 -12.11 9.33 -7.05
N MET A 80 -11.41 9.92 -6.08
CA MET A 80 -11.05 9.32 -4.80
C MET A 80 -11.63 10.12 -3.62
N PRO A 81 -11.99 9.49 -2.49
CA PRO A 81 -12.31 10.18 -1.26
C PRO A 81 -11.06 10.83 -0.65
N TYR A 82 -11.20 11.94 0.07
CA TYR A 82 -10.06 12.68 0.65
C TYR A 82 -9.14 11.83 1.52
N PHE A 83 -9.67 10.88 2.28
CA PHE A 83 -8.87 10.03 3.15
C PHE A 83 -7.93 9.11 2.38
N GLU A 84 -8.31 8.66 1.16
CA GLU A 84 -7.50 7.78 0.33
C GLU A 84 -6.18 8.43 -0.09
N LEU A 85 -6.13 9.74 -0.22
CA LEU A 85 -4.92 10.48 -0.58
C LEU A 85 -3.75 10.25 0.41
N LEU A 86 -4.05 9.83 1.62
CA LEU A 86 -3.06 9.62 2.69
C LEU A 86 -2.89 8.15 3.10
N MET A 87 -3.83 7.27 2.76
CA MET A 87 -3.87 5.91 3.30
C MET A 87 -2.63 5.09 2.94
N TRP A 88 -2.15 5.17 1.71
CA TRP A 88 -0.95 4.44 1.27
C TRP A 88 0.29 4.79 2.08
N GLY A 89 0.50 6.06 2.36
CA GLY A 89 1.62 6.50 3.21
C GLY A 89 1.60 5.83 4.58
N PHE A 90 0.42 5.73 5.19
CA PHE A 90 0.28 5.11 6.51
C PHE A 90 0.42 3.58 6.48
N TYR A 91 -0.13 2.89 5.48
CA TYR A 91 0.04 1.44 5.36
C TYR A 91 1.50 1.04 5.16
N LEU A 92 2.23 1.79 4.34
CA LEU A 92 3.64 1.51 4.07
C LEU A 92 4.52 1.85 5.28
N LEU A 93 4.28 2.99 5.94
CA LEU A 93 4.97 3.35 7.17
C LEU A 93 4.66 2.39 8.31
N HIS A 94 3.40 1.97 8.46
CA HIS A 94 2.99 0.92 9.39
C HIS A 94 3.80 -0.35 9.18
N THR A 95 3.89 -0.81 7.95
CA THR A 95 4.59 -2.06 7.60
C THR A 95 6.08 -1.97 7.91
N ILE A 96 6.75 -0.87 7.55
CA ILE A 96 8.17 -0.65 7.89
C ILE A 96 8.37 -0.68 9.41
N ARG A 97 7.54 0.03 10.16
CA ARG A 97 7.65 0.09 11.63
C ARG A 97 7.31 -1.24 12.30
N MET A 98 6.36 -2.00 11.77
CA MET A 98 5.95 -3.29 12.32
C MET A 98 7.02 -4.36 12.08
N LEU A 99 7.45 -4.52 10.85
CA LEU A 99 8.34 -5.59 10.47
C LEU A 99 9.80 -5.28 10.78
N ASN A 100 10.22 -4.01 10.54
CA ASN A 100 11.60 -3.60 10.70
C ASN A 100 12.58 -4.56 10.01
N GLY A 101 13.84 -4.60 10.38
CA GLY A 101 14.82 -5.57 9.90
C GLY A 101 15.99 -4.91 9.16
N PRO A 102 16.99 -5.71 8.75
CA PRO A 102 18.16 -5.19 8.07
C PRO A 102 17.79 -4.59 6.71
N VAL A 103 18.41 -3.46 6.37
CA VAL A 103 18.20 -2.80 5.07
C VAL A 103 18.85 -3.63 3.97
N PRO A 104 18.14 -3.96 2.88
CA PRO A 104 18.73 -4.65 1.73
C PRO A 104 19.81 -3.83 1.06
N LYS A 105 20.70 -4.49 0.31
CA LYS A 105 21.68 -3.80 -0.54
C LYS A 105 20.99 -2.85 -1.51
N ARG A 106 21.58 -1.67 -1.66
CA ARG A 106 21.11 -0.58 -2.52
C ARG A 106 21.34 -0.87 -4.00
N LYS A 107 20.62 -0.12 -4.83
CA LYS A 107 20.79 -0.01 -6.29
C LYS A 107 20.76 -1.36 -7.01
N ASP A 108 19.57 -1.89 -7.13
CA ASP A 108 19.31 -3.03 -7.98
C ASP A 108 18.39 -2.60 -9.14
N TYR A 109 18.96 -2.47 -10.32
CA TYR A 109 18.22 -2.12 -11.53
C TYR A 109 17.06 -3.06 -11.83
N PHE A 110 17.18 -4.33 -11.43
CA PHE A 110 16.10 -5.29 -11.59
C PHE A 110 14.86 -4.93 -10.74
N VAL A 111 15.06 -4.45 -9.51
CA VAL A 111 13.95 -3.99 -8.66
C VAL A 111 13.24 -2.78 -9.27
N TRP A 112 14.00 -1.86 -9.87
CA TRP A 112 13.42 -0.74 -10.63
C TRP A 112 12.63 -1.22 -11.85
N THR A 113 13.14 -2.22 -12.57
CA THR A 113 12.40 -2.85 -13.69
C THR A 113 11.10 -3.46 -13.21
N VAL A 114 11.11 -4.19 -12.10
CA VAL A 114 9.89 -4.73 -11.49
C VAL A 114 8.91 -3.62 -11.13
N ALA A 115 9.37 -2.55 -10.49
CA ALA A 115 8.51 -1.42 -10.13
C ALA A 115 7.88 -0.76 -11.38
N PHE A 116 8.67 -0.57 -12.43
CA PHE A 116 8.18 -0.03 -13.70
C PHE A 116 7.13 -0.93 -14.35
N VAL A 117 7.41 -2.24 -14.43
CA VAL A 117 6.46 -3.22 -15.00
C VAL A 117 5.16 -3.25 -14.21
N TYR A 118 5.21 -3.26 -12.88
CA TYR A 118 4.02 -3.18 -12.04
C TYR A 118 3.20 -1.92 -12.30
N SER A 119 3.88 -0.75 -12.30
CA SER A 119 3.22 0.52 -12.57
C SER A 119 2.56 0.53 -13.94
N LEU A 120 3.23 -0.01 -14.95
CA LEU A 120 2.70 -0.10 -16.32
C LEU A 120 1.48 -1.04 -16.39
N CYS A 121 1.52 -2.19 -15.71
CA CYS A 121 0.38 -3.12 -15.67
C CYS A 121 -0.88 -2.42 -15.12
N PHE A 122 -0.80 -1.79 -13.96
CA PHE A 122 -1.94 -1.11 -13.35
C PHE A 122 -2.37 0.17 -14.08
N ALA A 123 -1.48 0.81 -14.82
CA ALA A 123 -1.79 2.01 -15.61
C ALA A 123 -2.41 1.70 -16.99
N SER A 124 -2.28 0.46 -17.51
CA SER A 124 -2.63 0.17 -18.90
C SER A 124 -3.53 -1.06 -19.12
N ILE A 125 -3.56 -2.02 -18.20
CA ILE A 125 -4.33 -3.27 -18.37
C ILE A 125 -5.70 -3.12 -17.72
N LYS A 126 -6.76 -3.18 -18.55
CA LYS A 126 -8.17 -3.11 -18.11
C LYS A 126 -8.74 -4.48 -17.75
N ASP A 127 -8.31 -5.53 -18.47
CA ASP A 127 -8.79 -6.88 -18.25
C ASP A 127 -8.22 -7.43 -16.93
N GLN A 128 -9.11 -7.81 -16.03
CA GLN A 128 -8.73 -8.25 -14.67
C GLN A 128 -7.97 -9.57 -14.64
N HIS A 129 -8.23 -10.48 -15.58
CA HIS A 129 -7.52 -11.76 -15.68
C HIS A 129 -6.10 -11.54 -16.22
N LEU A 130 -5.97 -10.72 -17.26
CA LEU A 130 -4.66 -10.36 -17.81
C LEU A 130 -3.83 -9.59 -16.78
N LEU A 131 -4.45 -8.68 -16.03
CA LEU A 131 -3.79 -7.94 -14.95
C LEU A 131 -3.28 -8.90 -13.87
N LEU A 132 -4.11 -9.86 -13.42
CA LEU A 132 -3.69 -10.90 -12.47
C LEU A 132 -2.49 -11.69 -13.00
N ILE A 133 -2.56 -12.18 -14.24
CA ILE A 133 -1.48 -12.99 -14.84
C ILE A 133 -0.18 -12.18 -14.93
N ALA A 134 -0.24 -10.97 -15.49
CA ALA A 134 0.94 -10.12 -15.68
C ALA A 134 1.62 -9.76 -14.34
N THR A 135 0.83 -9.40 -13.34
CA THR A 135 1.35 -9.04 -12.02
C THR A 135 1.80 -10.26 -11.21
N ALA A 136 1.12 -11.42 -11.34
CA ALA A 136 1.55 -12.67 -10.71
C ALA A 136 2.89 -13.18 -11.29
N LEU A 137 3.06 -13.13 -12.62
CA LEU A 137 4.32 -13.47 -13.26
C LEU A 137 5.44 -12.52 -12.81
N SER A 138 5.19 -11.23 -12.78
CA SER A 138 6.17 -10.23 -12.33
C SER A 138 6.59 -10.46 -10.87
N LEU A 139 5.64 -10.72 -9.98
CA LEU A 139 5.91 -11.04 -8.58
C LEU A 139 6.64 -12.38 -8.43
N GLY A 140 6.21 -13.42 -9.17
CA GLY A 140 6.86 -14.73 -9.17
C GLY A 140 8.32 -14.66 -9.59
N ILE A 141 8.63 -13.91 -10.67
CA ILE A 141 10.00 -13.64 -11.12
C ILE A 141 10.79 -12.87 -10.07
N ALA A 142 10.19 -11.85 -9.46
CA ALA A 142 10.83 -11.07 -8.41
C ALA A 142 11.18 -11.95 -7.18
N LEU A 143 10.24 -12.77 -6.71
CA LEU A 143 10.42 -13.66 -5.57
C LEU A 143 11.30 -14.86 -5.88
N SER A 144 11.42 -15.30 -7.13
CA SER A 144 12.38 -16.34 -7.50
C SER A 144 13.83 -15.84 -7.36
N LYS A 145 14.07 -14.55 -7.58
CA LYS A 145 15.39 -13.91 -7.41
C LYS A 145 15.63 -13.44 -5.97
N TYR A 146 14.58 -12.94 -5.30
CA TYR A 146 14.65 -12.39 -3.95
C TYR A 146 13.63 -13.10 -3.06
N HIS A 147 14.09 -14.07 -2.29
CA HIS A 147 13.26 -14.89 -1.41
C HIS A 147 13.84 -15.01 0.01
N GLU A 148 14.59 -13.99 0.44
CA GLU A 148 15.00 -13.91 1.84
C GLU A 148 13.77 -13.91 2.76
N LYS A 149 13.92 -14.41 3.97
CA LYS A 149 12.82 -14.45 4.96
C LYS A 149 12.09 -13.11 5.10
N MET A 150 12.82 -12.00 5.04
CA MET A 150 12.22 -10.67 5.14
C MET A 150 11.46 -10.24 3.87
N ASP A 151 11.90 -10.67 2.67
CA ASP A 151 11.16 -10.38 1.43
C ASP A 151 9.79 -11.05 1.46
N LEU A 152 9.77 -12.33 1.84
CA LEU A 152 8.53 -13.09 1.99
C LEU A 152 7.64 -12.48 3.08
N LEU A 153 8.24 -12.11 4.23
CA LEU A 153 7.49 -11.53 5.35
C LEU A 153 6.82 -10.21 4.96
N TYR A 154 7.52 -9.30 4.27
CA TYR A 154 6.93 -8.05 3.77
C TYR A 154 5.83 -8.32 2.73
N THR A 155 6.07 -9.23 1.80
CA THR A 155 5.09 -9.63 0.78
C THR A 155 3.81 -10.15 1.41
N PHE A 156 3.90 -11.16 2.28
CA PHE A 156 2.73 -11.77 2.91
C PHE A 156 2.02 -10.84 3.90
N TYR A 157 2.78 -10.05 4.65
CA TYR A 157 2.20 -9.09 5.60
C TYR A 157 1.40 -8.03 4.87
N MET A 158 1.89 -7.51 3.74
CA MET A 158 1.14 -6.56 2.94
C MET A 158 -0.10 -7.19 2.31
N VAL A 159 -0.05 -8.45 1.85
CA VAL A 159 -1.25 -9.18 1.40
C VAL A 159 -2.28 -9.30 2.53
N PHE A 160 -1.84 -9.60 3.76
CA PHE A 160 -2.73 -9.68 4.92
C PHE A 160 -3.39 -8.33 5.22
N ILE A 161 -2.61 -7.23 5.27
CA ILE A 161 -3.17 -5.87 5.44
C ILE A 161 -4.11 -5.54 4.29
N GLY A 162 -3.69 -5.80 3.05
CA GLY A 162 -4.49 -5.56 1.87
C GLY A 162 -5.83 -6.29 1.92
N ALA A 163 -5.84 -7.57 2.29
CA ALA A 163 -7.07 -8.32 2.44
C ALA A 163 -8.00 -7.67 3.49
N ALA A 164 -7.47 -7.31 4.66
CA ALA A 164 -8.26 -6.65 5.70
C ALA A 164 -8.88 -5.34 5.23
N ILE A 165 -8.13 -4.52 4.50
CA ILE A 165 -8.56 -3.21 4.00
C ILE A 165 -9.55 -3.37 2.86
N GLU A 166 -9.23 -4.20 1.85
CA GLU A 166 -10.04 -4.37 0.66
C GLU A 166 -11.42 -4.93 0.99
N TYR A 167 -11.47 -6.00 1.78
CA TYR A 167 -12.76 -6.56 2.20
C TYR A 167 -13.53 -5.61 3.09
N SER A 168 -12.88 -4.90 4.02
CA SER A 168 -13.55 -3.90 4.85
C SER A 168 -14.14 -2.76 4.01
N GLY A 169 -13.40 -2.27 3.02
CA GLY A 169 -13.85 -1.21 2.13
C GLY A 169 -15.01 -1.61 1.24
N VAL A 170 -14.93 -2.81 0.64
CA VAL A 170 -16.01 -3.34 -0.20
C VAL A 170 -17.26 -3.63 0.63
N TRP A 171 -17.14 -4.33 1.77
CA TRP A 171 -18.30 -4.67 2.61
C TRP A 171 -18.94 -3.46 3.28
N SER A 172 -18.19 -2.41 3.55
CA SER A 172 -18.72 -1.13 4.04
C SER A 172 -19.20 -0.19 2.94
N GLY A 173 -19.11 -0.61 1.66
CA GLY A 173 -19.58 0.16 0.51
C GLY A 173 -18.73 1.40 0.18
N GLN A 174 -17.43 1.42 0.55
CA GLN A 174 -16.55 2.54 0.24
C GLN A 174 -16.11 2.53 -1.22
N TRP A 175 -15.82 1.34 -1.74
CA TRP A 175 -15.48 1.12 -3.15
C TRP A 175 -16.03 -0.22 -3.64
N LEU A 176 -16.03 -0.38 -4.94
CA LEU A 176 -16.48 -1.59 -5.62
C LEU A 176 -15.56 -1.93 -6.78
N TYR A 177 -15.51 -3.20 -7.09
CA TYR A 177 -14.81 -3.74 -8.24
C TYR A 177 -15.81 -4.25 -9.26
N PRO A 178 -15.75 -3.82 -10.55
CA PRO A 178 -16.61 -4.36 -11.61
C PRO A 178 -16.24 -5.82 -11.93
N GLY A 179 -17.19 -6.59 -12.45
CA GLY A 179 -17.00 -8.00 -12.77
C GLY A 179 -17.57 -8.94 -11.70
N GLU A 180 -17.02 -10.14 -11.60
CA GLU A 180 -17.44 -11.19 -10.65
C GLU A 180 -16.31 -11.50 -9.64
N PRO A 181 -15.94 -10.57 -8.77
CA PRO A 181 -14.87 -10.78 -7.82
C PRO A 181 -15.29 -11.70 -6.67
N ILE A 182 -14.33 -12.43 -6.07
CA ILE A 182 -14.56 -13.32 -4.93
C ILE A 182 -14.83 -12.49 -3.67
N GLY A 183 -16.06 -12.57 -3.14
CA GLY A 183 -16.48 -11.78 -1.99
C GLY A 183 -16.45 -10.27 -2.26
N GLY A 184 -16.54 -9.85 -3.53
CA GLY A 184 -16.49 -8.46 -3.95
C GLY A 184 -15.08 -7.92 -4.24
N VAL A 185 -14.02 -8.71 -4.05
CA VAL A 185 -12.62 -8.29 -4.25
C VAL A 185 -11.95 -9.19 -5.31
N PRO A 186 -11.36 -8.62 -6.37
CA PRO A 186 -10.74 -9.41 -7.45
C PRO A 186 -9.40 -10.01 -7.00
N LEU A 187 -9.04 -11.18 -7.53
CA LEU A 187 -7.82 -11.90 -7.12
C LEU A 187 -6.52 -11.12 -7.36
N TRP A 188 -6.47 -10.19 -8.31
CA TRP A 188 -5.27 -9.40 -8.56
C TRP A 188 -4.88 -8.50 -7.37
N PHE A 189 -5.77 -8.28 -6.38
CA PHE A 189 -5.38 -7.56 -5.18
C PHE A 189 -4.24 -8.25 -4.43
N ILE A 190 -4.19 -9.60 -4.45
CA ILE A 190 -3.12 -10.38 -3.82
C ILE A 190 -1.76 -10.01 -4.44
N THR A 191 -1.72 -9.93 -5.77
CA THR A 191 -0.49 -9.57 -6.49
C THR A 191 -0.16 -8.09 -6.33
N LEU A 192 -1.16 -7.19 -6.28
CA LEU A 192 -0.96 -5.78 -5.98
C LEU A 192 -0.27 -5.60 -4.62
N TRP A 193 -0.93 -6.05 -3.56
CA TRP A 193 -0.43 -5.86 -2.20
C TRP A 193 0.87 -6.63 -1.95
N GLY A 194 1.00 -7.84 -2.51
CA GLY A 194 2.24 -8.60 -2.45
C GLY A 194 3.39 -7.92 -3.18
N GLY A 195 3.15 -7.37 -4.37
CA GLY A 195 4.11 -6.59 -5.13
C GLY A 195 4.53 -5.31 -4.42
N VAL A 196 3.56 -4.60 -3.83
CA VAL A 196 3.84 -3.43 -2.99
C VAL A 196 4.70 -3.81 -1.79
N GLY A 197 4.43 -4.93 -1.12
CA GLY A 197 5.24 -5.45 -0.01
C GLY A 197 6.68 -5.76 -0.43
N PHE A 198 6.85 -6.44 -1.55
CA PHE A 198 8.16 -6.70 -2.13
C PHE A 198 8.92 -5.39 -2.46
N LEU A 199 8.28 -4.46 -3.15
CA LEU A 199 8.87 -3.18 -3.51
C LEU A 199 9.14 -2.29 -2.29
N LEU A 200 8.28 -2.33 -1.28
CA LEU A 200 8.52 -1.65 -0.01
C LEU A 200 9.83 -2.11 0.62
N ARG A 201 10.07 -3.41 0.62
CA ARG A 201 11.28 -4.01 1.18
C ARG A 201 12.52 -3.73 0.35
N ARG A 202 12.46 -3.88 -0.98
CA ARG A 202 13.63 -3.86 -1.87
C ARG A 202 13.91 -2.52 -2.54
N LEU A 203 12.92 -1.62 -2.63
CA LEU A 203 13.04 -0.32 -3.26
C LEU A 203 12.92 0.82 -2.25
N PHE A 204 11.77 0.93 -1.59
CA PHE A 204 11.47 2.11 -0.77
C PHE A 204 12.25 2.12 0.56
N TYR A 205 12.42 0.98 1.22
CA TYR A 205 13.14 0.92 2.49
C TYR A 205 14.64 1.28 2.37
N PRO A 206 15.38 0.82 1.35
CA PRO A 206 16.73 1.29 1.09
C PRO A 206 16.82 2.81 0.79
N LEU A 207 15.87 3.35 0.02
CA LEU A 207 15.83 4.80 -0.25
C LEU A 207 15.61 5.61 1.02
N LEU A 208 14.73 5.15 1.91
CA LEU A 208 14.52 5.78 3.23
C LEU A 208 15.80 5.73 4.07
N ALA A 209 16.57 4.65 4.04
CA ALA A 209 17.84 4.52 4.75
C ALA A 209 18.94 5.44 4.19
N GLU A 210 18.95 5.68 2.87
CA GLU A 210 19.90 6.62 2.22
C GLU A 210 19.75 8.06 2.70
N ILE A 211 18.52 8.51 2.89
CA ILE A 211 18.24 9.83 3.46
C ILE A 211 18.87 9.95 4.86
N ASN A 212 19.00 8.80 5.57
CA ASN A 212 19.61 8.74 6.90
C ASN A 212 21.10 9.06 6.92
N GLU A 213 21.87 8.61 5.95
CA GLU A 213 23.32 8.76 5.96
C GLU A 213 23.74 10.14 5.49
N ARG A 214 22.97 10.78 4.61
CA ARG A 214 23.28 12.13 4.09
C ARG A 214 23.03 13.25 5.09
N ASP A 215 22.06 13.08 6.00
CA ASP A 215 21.72 14.09 7.01
C ASP A 215 22.59 13.96 8.29
N GLY A 216 23.41 12.89 8.41
CA GLY A 216 24.31 12.63 9.52
C GLY A 216 25.78 12.94 9.22
N SER A 217 26.11 13.34 8.00
CA SER A 217 27.42 13.77 7.54
C SER A 217 27.45 15.30 7.35
#